data_e1f3307d4c3b1fa2c5fbcceb85a1fa14
#
_entry.id   e1f3307d4c3b1fa2c5fbcceb85a1fa14
#
_cell.length_a   1.000
_cell.length_b   1.000
_cell.length_c   1.000
_cell.angle_alpha   90.00
_cell.angle_beta   90.00
_cell.angle_gamma   90.00
#
_symmetry.space_group_name_H-M   'P 1'
#
loop_
_entity.id
_entity.type
_entity.pdbx_description
1 polymer ?
#
loop_
_entity_poly.entity_id
_entity_poly.type
_entity_poly.pdbx_seq_one_letter_code
_entity_poly.pdbx_strand_id
1 'polypeptide(L)'
;GVVVGHQVRSLADFEHLEVDNPEFLLALLDARPIAGTRAVFDQFAAAFHQADTHAFILRSLLSLIEARHAGFNDTLYQLEPDVKESPGALRDLTAIRTVAILTDPLLLRRAPADAARLDDAEDFLLRVRSTIHLERGRNQNVLSHDLQERTSEILGYPGSEAGPRVEKLMSDYFRHARI
;
A
#
# COMPACT_ATOMS: atom_id res chain seq x y z
N GLY A 1 -12.01 -13.28 14.55
CA GLY A 1 -11.28 -12.28 15.33
C GLY A 1 -10.15 -11.69 14.53
N VAL A 2 -9.70 -10.49 14.87
CA VAL A 2 -8.52 -9.85 14.27
C VAL A 2 -7.28 -10.43 14.96
N VAL A 3 -6.31 -10.93 14.17
CA VAL A 3 -5.00 -11.33 14.68
C VAL A 3 -4.13 -10.08 14.70
N VAL A 4 -3.66 -9.70 15.88
CA VAL A 4 -2.77 -8.55 16.08
C VAL A 4 -1.37 -9.08 16.30
N GLY A 5 -0.43 -8.69 15.42
CA GLY A 5 1.01 -8.89 15.66
C GLY A 5 1.48 -7.93 16.75
N HIS A 6 2.31 -8.41 17.67
CA HIS A 6 2.94 -7.57 18.69
C HIS A 6 4.41 -7.92 18.83
N GLN A 7 5.22 -6.90 19.14
CA GLN A 7 6.64 -7.04 19.44
C GLN A 7 6.99 -6.10 20.60
N VAL A 8 7.93 -6.51 21.44
CA VAL A 8 8.51 -5.67 22.48
C VAL A 8 9.95 -5.36 22.06
N ARG A 9 10.29 -4.07 22.03
CA ARG A 9 11.61 -3.59 21.65
C ARG A 9 12.09 -2.52 22.63
N SER A 10 13.40 -2.48 22.89
CA SER A 10 14.04 -1.41 23.63
C SER A 10 14.46 -0.27 22.71
N LEU A 11 14.78 0.91 23.27
CA LEU A 11 15.35 2.01 22.47
C LEU A 11 16.69 1.62 21.83
N ALA A 12 17.49 0.78 22.51
CA ALA A 12 18.77 0.30 21.96
C ALA A 12 18.59 -0.55 20.68
N ASP A 13 17.45 -1.23 20.52
CA ASP A 13 17.15 -1.99 19.30
C ASP A 13 16.98 -1.09 18.07
N PHE A 14 16.73 0.21 18.28
CA PHE A 14 16.62 1.21 17.19
C PHE A 14 17.96 1.90 16.89
N GLU A 15 18.96 1.80 17.72
CA GLU A 15 20.33 2.26 17.43
C GLU A 15 21.02 1.36 16.40
N HIS A 16 20.56 0.11 16.30
CA HIS A 16 20.99 -0.90 15.35
C HIS A 16 19.78 -1.38 14.55
N LEU A 17 19.12 -0.46 13.81
CA LEU A 17 18.01 -0.81 12.95
C LEU A 17 18.45 -1.98 12.08
N GLU A 18 17.78 -3.12 12.24
CA GLU A 18 18.01 -4.30 11.44
C GLU A 18 17.75 -3.95 9.98
N VAL A 19 18.84 -3.70 9.28
CA VAL A 19 18.92 -3.38 7.85
C VAL A 19 18.19 -4.45 7.01
N ASP A 20 17.98 -5.62 7.57
CA ASP A 20 17.44 -6.80 6.90
C ASP A 20 15.89 -6.90 6.94
N ASN A 21 15.20 -5.97 7.61
CA ASN A 21 13.73 -5.99 7.66
C ASN A 21 13.10 -4.65 7.23
N PRO A 22 13.12 -4.34 5.92
CA PRO A 22 12.57 -3.09 5.40
C PRO A 22 11.05 -2.95 5.62
N GLU A 23 10.30 -4.06 5.69
CA GLU A 23 8.86 -3.99 6.00
C GLU A 23 8.60 -3.48 7.42
N PHE A 24 9.46 -3.85 8.36
CA PHE A 24 9.40 -3.33 9.72
C PHE A 24 9.71 -1.82 9.76
N LEU A 25 10.73 -1.37 9.03
CA LEU A 25 11.08 0.05 8.92
C LEU A 25 9.94 0.88 8.31
N LEU A 26 9.27 0.34 7.28
CA LEU A 26 8.09 0.99 6.69
C LEU A 26 6.93 1.11 7.70
N ALA A 27 6.71 0.08 8.52
CA ALA A 27 5.68 0.13 9.55
C ALA A 27 5.97 1.17 10.65
N LEU A 28 7.26 1.47 10.90
CA LEU A 28 7.65 2.50 11.88
C LEU A 28 7.36 3.94 11.40
N LEU A 29 7.23 4.19 10.09
CA LEU A 29 6.86 5.49 9.57
C LEU A 29 5.46 5.94 10.02
N ASP A 30 4.54 4.99 10.19
CA ASP A 30 3.19 5.22 10.68
C ASP A 30 3.06 5.04 12.20
N ALA A 31 4.20 4.92 12.92
CA ALA A 31 4.20 4.71 14.36
C ALA A 31 3.58 5.92 15.09
N ARG A 32 2.71 5.62 16.04
CA ARG A 32 2.05 6.62 16.88
C ARG A 32 1.99 6.16 18.33
N PRO A 33 2.13 7.07 19.30
CA PRO A 33 1.94 6.73 20.71
C PRO A 33 0.46 6.43 20.96
N ILE A 34 0.18 5.29 21.58
CA ILE A 34 -1.17 4.91 22.02
C ILE A 34 -1.30 5.07 23.54
N ALA A 35 -0.26 4.64 24.28
CA ALA A 35 -0.21 4.70 25.73
C ALA A 35 1.25 4.74 26.21
N GLY A 36 1.47 5.10 27.46
CA GLY A 36 2.78 5.14 28.09
C GLY A 36 3.42 6.53 28.12
N THR A 37 4.73 6.57 28.41
CA THR A 37 5.48 7.83 28.58
C THR A 37 5.85 8.41 27.22
N ARG A 38 5.35 9.60 26.91
CA ARG A 38 5.59 10.33 25.67
C ARG A 38 7.08 10.49 25.34
N ALA A 39 7.91 10.74 26.37
CA ALA A 39 9.34 10.94 26.20
C ALA A 39 10.05 9.72 25.55
N VAL A 40 9.59 8.50 25.80
CA VAL A 40 10.15 7.29 25.16
C VAL A 40 9.84 7.31 23.65
N PHE A 41 8.61 7.66 23.28
CA PHE A 41 8.25 7.79 21.87
C PHE A 41 9.02 8.92 21.18
N ASP A 42 9.21 10.06 21.83
CA ASP A 42 9.93 11.20 21.27
C ASP A 42 11.43 10.85 21.04
N GLN A 43 12.05 10.05 21.92
CA GLN A 43 13.41 9.54 21.72
C GLN A 43 13.48 8.58 20.54
N PHE A 44 12.52 7.65 20.42
CA PHE A 44 12.40 6.77 19.25
C PHE A 44 12.26 7.59 17.95
N ALA A 45 11.33 8.53 17.90
CA ALA A 45 11.08 9.36 16.74
C ALA A 45 12.33 10.17 16.34
N ALA A 46 13.05 10.74 17.31
CA ALA A 46 14.29 11.48 17.05
C ALA A 46 15.41 10.59 16.45
N ALA A 47 15.53 9.35 16.93
CA ALA A 47 16.50 8.40 16.38
C ALA A 47 16.08 7.92 14.97
N PHE A 48 14.79 7.67 14.75
CA PHE A 48 14.26 7.14 13.50
C PHE A 48 14.28 8.17 12.36
N HIS A 49 14.03 9.46 12.65
CA HIS A 49 13.96 10.53 11.66
C HIS A 49 15.32 11.15 11.30
N GLN A 50 16.42 10.39 11.40
CA GLN A 50 17.73 10.85 10.93
C GLN A 50 17.85 10.67 9.40
N ALA A 51 18.61 11.55 8.75
CA ALA A 51 18.77 11.56 7.29
C ALA A 51 19.34 10.24 6.74
N ASP A 52 20.29 9.63 7.46
CA ASP A 52 20.88 8.35 7.04
C ASP A 52 19.87 7.21 7.09
N THR A 53 19.00 7.21 8.09
CA THR A 53 17.88 6.26 8.19
C THR A 53 16.91 6.43 7.02
N HIS A 54 16.54 7.66 6.67
CA HIS A 54 15.67 7.94 5.53
C HIS A 54 16.29 7.46 4.22
N ALA A 55 17.56 7.76 3.97
CA ALA A 55 18.26 7.32 2.76
C ALA A 55 18.34 5.79 2.67
N PHE A 56 18.53 5.12 3.81
CA PHE A 56 18.51 3.67 3.88
C PHE A 56 17.10 3.11 3.57
N ILE A 57 16.04 3.62 4.20
CA ILE A 57 14.66 3.19 3.95
C ILE A 57 14.29 3.36 2.48
N LEU A 58 14.64 4.49 1.85
CA LEU A 58 14.36 4.73 0.44
C LEU A 58 15.04 3.70 -0.48
N ARG A 59 16.31 3.37 -0.23
CA ARG A 59 17.02 2.33 -1.02
C ARG A 59 16.37 0.96 -0.84
N SER A 60 16.05 0.59 0.39
CA SER A 60 15.38 -0.68 0.70
C SER A 60 13.99 -0.77 0.06
N LEU A 61 13.23 0.33 0.10
CA LEU A 61 11.92 0.42 -0.53
C LEU A 61 12.01 0.21 -2.04
N LEU A 62 12.96 0.86 -2.71
CA LEU A 62 13.18 0.68 -4.16
C LEU A 62 13.49 -0.78 -4.50
N SER A 63 14.41 -1.41 -3.76
CA SER A 63 14.75 -2.82 -3.97
C SER A 63 13.54 -3.76 -3.78
N LEU A 64 12.68 -3.48 -2.78
CA LEU A 64 11.45 -4.23 -2.56
C LEU A 64 10.44 -4.05 -3.70
N ILE A 65 10.31 -2.83 -4.24
CA ILE A 65 9.43 -2.54 -5.38
C ILE A 65 9.93 -3.29 -6.61
N GLU A 66 11.20 -3.20 -6.94
CA GLU A 66 11.81 -3.89 -8.09
C GLU A 66 11.62 -5.40 -7.99
N ALA A 67 11.95 -6.02 -6.85
CA ALA A 67 11.78 -7.44 -6.63
C ALA A 67 10.32 -7.89 -6.76
N ARG A 68 9.37 -7.08 -6.25
CA ARG A 68 7.94 -7.36 -6.36
C ARG A 68 7.44 -7.22 -7.79
N HIS A 69 7.78 -6.14 -8.50
CA HIS A 69 7.36 -5.92 -9.89
C HIS A 69 7.88 -7.00 -10.82
N ALA A 70 9.13 -7.47 -10.63
CA ALA A 70 9.69 -8.59 -11.39
C ALA A 70 8.83 -9.86 -11.30
N GLY A 71 8.19 -10.11 -10.14
CA GLY A 71 7.24 -11.21 -9.96
C GLY A 71 5.97 -11.10 -10.83
N PHE A 72 5.70 -9.93 -11.39
CA PHE A 72 4.57 -9.63 -12.29
C PHE A 72 5.05 -9.27 -13.71
N ASN A 73 6.27 -9.66 -14.09
CA ASN A 73 6.88 -9.33 -15.39
C ASN A 73 6.95 -7.82 -15.68
N ASP A 74 7.11 -7.01 -14.65
CA ASP A 74 7.19 -5.54 -14.71
C ASP A 74 6.03 -4.87 -15.45
N THR A 75 4.85 -5.50 -15.45
CA THR A 75 3.66 -4.95 -16.10
C THR A 75 2.47 -4.82 -15.14
N LEU A 76 1.78 -3.70 -15.26
CA LEU A 76 0.52 -3.48 -14.54
C LEU A 76 -0.67 -4.18 -15.21
N TYR A 77 -0.53 -4.59 -16.50
CA TYR A 77 -1.61 -5.19 -17.27
C TYR A 77 -1.72 -6.70 -17.04
N GLN A 78 -2.18 -7.06 -15.84
CA GLN A 78 -2.48 -8.43 -15.47
C GLN A 78 -3.95 -8.76 -15.79
N LEU A 79 -4.21 -9.97 -16.32
CA LEU A 79 -5.60 -10.42 -16.54
C LEU A 79 -6.36 -10.62 -15.22
N GLU A 80 -5.67 -11.11 -14.21
CA GLU A 80 -6.16 -11.31 -12.85
C GLU A 80 -5.19 -10.63 -11.85
N PRO A 81 -5.27 -9.29 -11.72
CA PRO A 81 -4.32 -8.56 -10.89
C PRO A 81 -4.48 -8.86 -9.40
N ASP A 82 -3.38 -8.91 -8.68
CA ASP A 82 -3.38 -8.81 -7.23
C ASP A 82 -3.53 -7.34 -6.84
N VAL A 83 -4.68 -6.96 -6.27
CA VAL A 83 -5.02 -5.56 -5.93
C VAL A 83 -4.17 -4.98 -4.81
N LYS A 84 -3.31 -5.80 -4.18
CA LYS A 84 -2.36 -5.39 -3.16
C LYS A 84 -0.93 -5.36 -3.69
N GLU A 85 -0.51 -6.40 -4.41
CA GLU A 85 0.91 -6.65 -4.72
C GLU A 85 1.29 -6.33 -6.18
N SER A 86 0.35 -6.35 -7.16
CA SER A 86 0.65 -6.05 -8.57
C SER A 86 1.20 -4.63 -8.74
N PRO A 87 1.99 -4.36 -9.80
CA PRO A 87 2.37 -2.99 -10.16
C PRO A 87 1.16 -2.06 -10.25
N GLY A 88 1.25 -0.88 -9.65
CA GLY A 88 0.17 0.09 -9.54
C GLY A 88 -0.90 -0.23 -8.48
N ALA A 89 -0.76 -1.31 -7.71
CA ALA A 89 -1.70 -1.69 -6.66
C ALA A 89 -1.40 -0.99 -5.31
N LEU A 90 -2.09 -1.38 -4.23
CA LEU A 90 -2.05 -0.71 -2.93
C LEU A 90 -0.64 -0.54 -2.35
N ARG A 91 0.27 -1.50 -2.58
CA ARG A 91 1.66 -1.39 -2.11
C ARG A 91 2.43 -0.26 -2.81
N ASP A 92 2.14 0.01 -4.07
CA ASP A 92 2.77 1.12 -4.79
C ASP A 92 2.25 2.47 -4.31
N LEU A 93 0.96 2.59 -4.03
CA LEU A 93 0.41 3.80 -3.42
C LEU A 93 1.04 4.09 -2.05
N THR A 94 1.20 3.04 -1.23
CA THR A 94 1.91 3.16 0.06
C THR A 94 3.36 3.59 -0.16
N ALA A 95 4.04 3.03 -1.16
CA ALA A 95 5.42 3.39 -1.47
C ALA A 95 5.55 4.84 -1.92
N ILE A 96 4.66 5.34 -2.78
CA ILE A 96 4.63 6.74 -3.23
C ILE A 96 4.47 7.68 -2.03
N ARG A 97 3.54 7.40 -1.12
CA ARG A 97 3.34 8.19 0.11
C ARG A 97 4.57 8.16 1.01
N THR A 98 5.19 6.99 1.15
CA THR A 98 6.42 6.82 1.92
C THR A 98 7.56 7.65 1.36
N VAL A 99 7.78 7.60 0.04
CA VAL A 99 8.79 8.43 -0.63
C VAL A 99 8.50 9.90 -0.40
N ALA A 100 7.24 10.35 -0.55
CA ALA A 100 6.86 11.73 -0.31
C ALA A 100 7.17 12.17 1.13
N ILE A 101 6.82 11.37 2.13
CA ILE A 101 7.09 11.69 3.54
C ILE A 101 8.59 11.79 3.84
N LEU A 102 9.39 10.87 3.28
CA LEU A 102 10.83 10.80 3.56
C LEU A 102 11.65 11.86 2.80
N THR A 103 11.18 12.31 1.63
CA THR A 103 11.89 13.29 0.80
C THR A 103 11.46 14.73 1.07
N ASP A 104 10.15 14.98 1.08
CA ASP A 104 9.55 16.27 1.41
C ASP A 104 8.17 16.05 2.04
N PRO A 105 8.03 16.12 3.37
CA PRO A 105 6.74 15.92 4.06
C PRO A 105 5.62 16.86 3.60
N LEU A 106 5.95 17.94 2.90
CA LEU A 106 5.00 18.88 2.34
C LEU A 106 4.68 18.64 0.85
N LEU A 107 5.33 17.66 0.22
CA LEU A 107 5.21 17.42 -1.22
C LEU A 107 3.74 17.25 -1.64
N LEU A 108 3.01 16.33 -1.04
CA LEU A 108 1.60 16.09 -1.35
C LEU A 108 0.69 17.27 -0.99
N ARG A 109 1.06 18.06 0.02
CA ARG A 109 0.32 19.30 0.36
C ARG A 109 0.52 20.40 -0.68
N ARG A 110 1.69 20.43 -1.34
CA ARG A 110 1.99 21.36 -2.44
C ARG A 110 1.43 20.91 -3.78
N ALA A 111 1.12 19.62 -3.92
CA ALA A 111 0.54 19.00 -5.11
C ALA A 111 -0.84 18.39 -4.79
N PRO A 112 -1.87 19.21 -4.47
CA PRO A 112 -3.17 18.71 -4.01
C PRO A 112 -3.90 17.89 -5.08
N ALA A 113 -3.68 18.14 -6.36
CA ALA A 113 -4.26 17.34 -7.44
C ALA A 113 -3.68 15.92 -7.47
N ASP A 114 -2.37 15.77 -7.26
CA ASP A 114 -1.74 14.46 -7.21
C ASP A 114 -2.12 13.71 -5.92
N ALA A 115 -2.21 14.43 -4.79
CA ALA A 115 -2.71 13.86 -3.54
C ALA A 115 -4.15 13.32 -3.71
N ALA A 116 -5.04 14.08 -4.33
CA ALA A 116 -6.42 13.65 -4.60
C ALA A 116 -6.46 12.41 -5.53
N ARG A 117 -5.61 12.35 -6.55
CA ARG A 117 -5.51 11.16 -7.42
C ARG A 117 -5.06 9.91 -6.66
N LEU A 118 -4.10 10.06 -5.75
CA LEU A 118 -3.65 8.96 -4.88
C LEU A 118 -4.77 8.52 -3.94
N ASP A 119 -5.52 9.46 -3.37
CA ASP A 119 -6.65 9.15 -2.48
C ASP A 119 -7.78 8.42 -3.24
N ASP A 120 -8.12 8.88 -4.44
CA ASP A 120 -9.14 8.26 -5.30
C ASP A 120 -8.74 6.82 -5.70
N ALA A 121 -7.46 6.61 -6.02
CA ALA A 121 -6.96 5.28 -6.38
C ALA A 121 -6.95 4.35 -5.17
N GLU A 122 -6.54 4.83 -4.02
CA GLU A 122 -6.56 4.05 -2.77
C GLU A 122 -7.98 3.65 -2.39
N ASP A 123 -8.94 4.59 -2.41
CA ASP A 123 -10.36 4.29 -2.15
C ASP A 123 -10.90 3.23 -3.11
N PHE A 124 -10.64 3.39 -4.40
CA PHE A 124 -11.06 2.42 -5.41
C PHE A 124 -10.49 1.03 -5.14
N LEU A 125 -9.16 0.91 -4.95
CA LEU A 125 -8.50 -0.38 -4.72
C LEU A 125 -8.93 -1.01 -3.40
N LEU A 126 -9.15 -0.23 -2.34
CA LEU A 126 -9.67 -0.71 -1.07
C LEU A 126 -11.11 -1.22 -1.19
N ARG A 127 -11.95 -0.58 -1.98
CA ARG A 127 -13.32 -1.05 -2.26
C ARG A 127 -13.31 -2.37 -3.01
N VAL A 128 -12.49 -2.50 -4.07
CA VAL A 128 -12.30 -3.76 -4.80
C VAL A 128 -11.80 -4.84 -3.86
N ARG A 129 -10.75 -4.58 -3.08
CA ARG A 129 -10.18 -5.52 -2.11
C ARG A 129 -11.19 -5.95 -1.05
N SER A 130 -12.00 -5.02 -0.55
CA SER A 130 -13.04 -5.32 0.44
C SER A 130 -14.09 -6.27 -0.15
N THR A 131 -14.47 -6.09 -1.41
CA THR A 131 -15.38 -7.00 -2.11
C THR A 131 -14.78 -8.41 -2.23
N ILE A 132 -13.51 -8.52 -2.64
CA ILE A 132 -12.80 -9.82 -2.69
C ILE A 132 -12.81 -10.51 -1.32
N HIS A 133 -12.53 -9.77 -0.25
CA HIS A 133 -12.50 -10.31 1.11
C HIS A 133 -13.89 -10.74 1.62
N LEU A 134 -14.95 -10.06 1.21
CA LEU A 134 -16.32 -10.44 1.57
C LEU A 134 -16.75 -11.71 0.82
N GLU A 135 -16.37 -11.85 -0.44
CA GLU A 135 -16.77 -13.01 -1.27
C GLU A 135 -15.92 -14.26 -0.99
N ARG A 136 -14.61 -14.12 -0.77
CA ARG A 136 -13.68 -15.25 -0.67
C ARG A 136 -12.99 -15.41 0.69
N GLY A 137 -13.15 -14.47 1.59
CA GLY A 137 -12.46 -14.45 2.86
C GLY A 137 -11.15 -13.66 2.86
N ARG A 138 -10.48 -13.64 4.01
CA ARG A 138 -9.26 -12.85 4.24
C ARG A 138 -8.06 -13.44 3.51
N ASN A 139 -7.08 -12.61 3.22
CA ASN A 139 -5.79 -12.94 2.60
C ASN A 139 -5.83 -13.27 1.11
N GLN A 140 -6.98 -13.16 0.44
CA GLN A 140 -7.05 -13.25 -1.00
C GLN A 140 -7.12 -11.83 -1.58
N ASN A 141 -6.18 -11.49 -2.48
CA ASN A 141 -6.11 -10.18 -3.11
C ASN A 141 -6.16 -10.26 -4.65
N VAL A 142 -6.18 -11.47 -5.21
CA VAL A 142 -6.26 -11.66 -6.67
C VAL A 142 -7.68 -11.44 -7.14
N LEU A 143 -7.86 -10.50 -8.05
CA LEU A 143 -9.11 -10.20 -8.72
C LEU A 143 -9.28 -11.16 -9.91
N SER A 144 -9.62 -12.44 -9.61
CA SER A 144 -9.86 -13.48 -10.59
C SER A 144 -11.10 -13.20 -11.45
N HIS A 145 -11.23 -13.87 -12.59
CA HIS A 145 -12.35 -13.63 -13.54
C HIS A 145 -13.73 -13.68 -12.88
N ASP A 146 -13.99 -14.68 -12.06
CA ASP A 146 -15.26 -14.82 -11.34
C ASP A 146 -15.46 -13.68 -10.32
N LEU A 147 -14.38 -13.21 -9.68
CA LEU A 147 -14.42 -12.05 -8.80
C LEU A 147 -14.55 -10.73 -9.55
N GLN A 148 -14.05 -10.61 -10.78
CA GLN A 148 -14.29 -9.43 -11.62
C GLN A 148 -15.78 -9.29 -11.93
N GLU A 149 -16.46 -10.37 -12.32
CA GLU A 149 -17.91 -10.36 -12.55
C GLU A 149 -18.67 -9.94 -11.28
N ARG A 150 -18.37 -10.60 -10.16
CA ARG A 150 -19.02 -10.35 -8.88
C ARG A 150 -18.75 -8.95 -8.35
N THR A 151 -17.51 -8.49 -8.44
CA THR A 151 -17.10 -7.13 -8.01
C THR A 151 -17.79 -6.07 -8.87
N SER A 152 -17.86 -6.26 -10.19
CA SER A 152 -18.53 -5.32 -11.07
C SER A 152 -20.03 -5.16 -10.75
N GLU A 153 -20.68 -6.25 -10.35
CA GLU A 153 -22.08 -6.25 -9.90
C GLU A 153 -22.24 -5.50 -8.56
N ILE A 154 -21.45 -5.87 -7.55
CA ILE A 154 -21.52 -5.28 -6.20
C ILE A 154 -21.18 -3.77 -6.23
N LEU A 155 -20.22 -3.37 -7.03
CA LEU A 155 -19.86 -1.95 -7.17
C LEU A 155 -20.79 -1.16 -8.08
N GLY A 156 -21.83 -1.81 -8.65
CA GLY A 156 -22.90 -1.16 -9.40
C GLY A 156 -22.48 -0.71 -10.79
N TYR A 157 -21.57 -1.39 -11.46
CA TYR A 157 -21.22 -1.08 -12.83
C TYR A 157 -22.41 -1.32 -13.78
N PRO A 158 -22.65 -0.39 -14.72
CA PRO A 158 -23.81 -0.47 -15.61
C PRO A 158 -23.68 -1.60 -16.65
N GLY A 159 -24.78 -2.29 -16.92
CA GLY A 159 -24.88 -3.34 -17.93
C GLY A 159 -25.70 -4.53 -17.48
N SER A 160 -26.49 -5.12 -18.37
CA SER A 160 -27.29 -6.32 -18.11
C SER A 160 -26.45 -7.60 -18.15
N GLU A 161 -25.33 -7.56 -18.89
CA GLU A 161 -24.41 -8.69 -19.07
C GLU A 161 -23.10 -8.48 -18.28
N ALA A 162 -22.47 -9.60 -17.91
CA ALA A 162 -21.22 -9.56 -17.14
C ALA A 162 -20.07 -8.90 -17.92
N GLY A 163 -19.91 -9.24 -19.21
CA GLY A 163 -18.80 -8.76 -20.04
C GLY A 163 -18.62 -7.23 -20.02
N PRO A 164 -19.63 -6.42 -20.44
CA PRO A 164 -19.52 -4.96 -20.40
C PRO A 164 -19.25 -4.38 -19.01
N ARG A 165 -19.79 -4.99 -17.94
CA ARG A 165 -19.51 -4.56 -16.57
C ARG A 165 -18.06 -4.81 -16.16
N VAL A 166 -17.52 -5.99 -16.50
CA VAL A 166 -16.14 -6.38 -16.23
C VAL A 166 -15.17 -5.47 -17.00
N GLU A 167 -15.42 -5.22 -18.29
CA GLU A 167 -14.60 -4.29 -19.09
C GLU A 167 -14.52 -2.91 -18.44
N LYS A 168 -15.64 -2.40 -17.95
CA LYS A 168 -15.68 -1.10 -17.28
C LYS A 168 -14.92 -1.11 -15.96
N LEU A 169 -15.11 -2.13 -15.13
CA LEU A 169 -14.35 -2.33 -13.88
C LEU A 169 -12.85 -2.38 -14.15
N MET A 170 -12.42 -3.18 -15.13
CA MET A 170 -10.99 -3.34 -15.45
C MET A 170 -10.40 -2.08 -16.08
N SER A 171 -11.18 -1.35 -16.87
CA SER A 171 -10.78 -0.02 -17.38
C SER A 171 -10.51 0.94 -16.24
N ASP A 172 -11.40 1.00 -15.24
CA ASP A 172 -11.22 1.83 -14.05
C ASP A 172 -10.04 1.36 -13.20
N TYR A 173 -9.88 0.04 -13.03
CA TYR A 173 -8.72 -0.53 -12.35
C TYR A 173 -7.40 -0.05 -12.96
N PHE A 174 -7.23 -0.23 -14.28
CA PHE A 174 -6.00 0.18 -14.96
C PHE A 174 -5.81 1.70 -15.01
N ARG A 175 -6.88 2.48 -14.99
CA ARG A 175 -6.81 3.94 -14.88
C ARG A 175 -6.23 4.35 -13.52
N HIS A 176 -6.64 3.71 -12.44
CA HIS A 176 -6.12 3.97 -11.09
C HIS A 176 -4.73 3.38 -10.86
N ALA A 177 -4.38 2.26 -11.49
CA ALA A 177 -3.06 1.65 -11.39
C ALA A 177 -1.94 2.41 -12.12
N ARG A 178 -2.27 3.42 -12.95
CA ARG A 178 -1.32 4.24 -13.72
C ARG A 178 -0.90 5.54 -13.04
N ILE A 179 -1.09 5.67 -11.77
CA ILE A 179 -0.77 6.91 -11.05
C ILE A 179 0.73 7.14 -10.95
#